data_7a12665fc3883e4b3c22a6a40fd856dc
#
_entry.id   7a12665fc3883e4b3c22a6a40fd856dc
#
_cell.length_a   1.000
_cell.length_b   1.000
_cell.length_c   1.000
_cell.angle_alpha   90.00
_cell.angle_beta   90.00
_cell.angle_gamma   90.00
#
_symmetry.space_group_name_H-M   'P 1'
#
loop_
_entity.id
_entity.type
_entity.pdbx_description
1 polymer ?
#
loop_
_entity_poly.entity_id
_entity_poly.type
_entity_poly.pdbx_seq_one_letter_code
_entity_poly.pdbx_strand_id
1 'polypeptide(L)'
;MRLFAAVLPPEDVSRELAAEIEELRRLPGADLLRWTGDSGRTRGAAVDRHFTLAFYGEVDDGLVPELTARLERAASRTGPFELALRGGGQFGHGRVLWAGADGDLPALRLLAERAQAAGRKAGVARGEHRRYKAHLTLARSGTGLDAQPYLRALAGFRSRSWTVDGLALVRSHLPGSGVPGERPRYEVVARCPLGAAG
;
A
#
# COMPACT_ATOMS: atom_id res chain seq x y z
N MET A 1 13.70 -12.10 5.36
CA MET A 1 13.42 -10.70 4.93
C MET A 1 11.95 -10.35 5.11
N ARG A 2 11.61 -9.11 5.49
CA ARG A 2 10.22 -8.67 5.72
C ARG A 2 9.53 -8.32 4.40
N LEU A 3 8.48 -9.06 4.03
CA LEU A 3 7.83 -8.97 2.72
C LEU A 3 6.33 -8.70 2.79
N PHE A 4 5.81 -8.06 1.73
CA PHE A 4 4.37 -7.89 1.48
C PHE A 4 4.09 -7.81 -0.03
N ALA A 5 2.87 -8.17 -0.45
CA ALA A 5 2.38 -7.93 -1.80
C ALA A 5 1.58 -6.63 -1.86
N ALA A 6 1.72 -5.88 -2.95
CA ALA A 6 1.07 -4.59 -3.11
C ALA A 6 0.70 -4.25 -4.56
N VAL A 7 -0.30 -3.38 -4.72
CA VAL A 7 -0.53 -2.58 -5.93
C VAL A 7 0.14 -1.22 -5.73
N LEU A 8 0.92 -0.80 -6.72
CA LEU A 8 1.62 0.48 -6.73
C LEU A 8 0.91 1.43 -7.70
N PRO A 9 0.41 2.58 -7.24
CA PRO A 9 -0.08 3.62 -8.14
C PRO A 9 1.03 4.11 -9.08
N PRO A 10 0.71 4.48 -10.33
CA PRO A 10 1.67 5.06 -11.25
C PRO A 10 2.13 6.45 -10.77
N GLU A 11 3.19 6.97 -11.38
CA GLU A 11 3.85 8.19 -10.93
C GLU A 11 2.94 9.42 -10.98
N ASP A 12 2.11 9.53 -12.02
CA ASP A 12 1.17 10.65 -12.18
C ASP A 12 0.10 10.67 -11.08
N VAL A 13 -0.48 9.51 -10.72
CA VAL A 13 -1.39 9.37 -9.57
C VAL A 13 -0.67 9.67 -8.26
N SER A 14 0.57 9.21 -8.12
CA SER A 14 1.39 9.48 -6.94
C SER A 14 1.70 10.97 -6.78
N ARG A 15 1.85 11.72 -7.89
CA ARG A 15 2.03 13.20 -7.88
C ARG A 15 0.74 13.92 -7.48
N GLU A 16 -0.42 13.48 -7.97
CA GLU A 16 -1.72 14.05 -7.55
C GLU A 16 -1.93 13.85 -6.04
N LEU A 17 -1.63 12.66 -5.54
CA LEU A 17 -1.70 12.37 -4.11
C LEU A 17 -0.68 13.19 -3.29
N ALA A 18 0.51 13.43 -3.82
CA ALA A 18 1.51 14.27 -3.17
C ALA A 18 1.02 15.71 -3.00
N ALA A 19 0.36 16.27 -4.02
CA ALA A 19 -0.24 17.62 -3.94
C ALA A 19 -1.33 17.68 -2.87
N GLU A 20 -2.20 16.66 -2.78
CA GLU A 20 -3.20 16.58 -1.73
C GLU A 20 -2.57 16.49 -0.33
N ILE A 21 -1.51 15.71 -0.16
CA ILE A 21 -0.78 15.61 1.10
C ILE A 21 -0.23 16.97 1.52
N GLU A 22 0.29 17.78 0.59
CA GLU A 22 0.79 19.13 0.91
C GLU A 22 -0.33 20.05 1.45
N GLU A 23 -1.57 19.92 0.94
CA GLU A 23 -2.71 20.64 1.52
C GLU A 23 -3.07 20.12 2.91
N LEU A 24 -3.06 18.81 3.10
CA LEU A 24 -3.32 18.19 4.41
C LEU A 24 -2.28 18.61 5.48
N ARG A 25 -1.04 18.84 5.08
CA ARG A 25 0.04 19.28 5.97
C ARG A 25 -0.17 20.68 6.57
N ARG A 26 -1.07 21.47 6.01
CA ARG A 26 -1.45 22.80 6.52
C ARG A 26 -2.50 22.73 7.62
N LEU A 27 -3.08 21.55 7.84
CA LEU A 27 -4.12 21.36 8.85
C LEU A 27 -3.53 21.26 10.28
N PRO A 28 -4.30 21.62 11.30
CA PRO A 28 -3.86 21.52 12.70
C PRO A 28 -3.44 20.10 13.07
N GLY A 29 -2.32 19.95 13.77
CA GLY A 29 -1.78 18.66 14.22
C GLY A 29 -0.98 17.89 13.15
N ALA A 30 -0.73 18.47 11.98
CA ALA A 30 0.03 17.83 10.91
C ALA A 30 1.49 17.53 11.29
N ASP A 31 2.06 18.28 12.21
CA ASP A 31 3.38 18.10 12.81
C ASP A 31 3.48 16.83 13.68
N LEU A 32 2.36 16.33 14.19
CA LEU A 32 2.26 15.06 14.93
C LEU A 32 2.23 13.83 14.01
N LEU A 33 2.13 14.05 12.69
CA LEU A 33 2.00 13.01 11.68
C LEU A 33 3.33 12.74 10.97
N ARG A 34 3.65 11.46 10.85
CA ARG A 34 4.71 10.95 9.98
C ARG A 34 4.11 10.61 8.62
N TRP A 35 4.32 11.48 7.64
CA TRP A 35 3.77 11.34 6.29
C TRP A 35 4.54 10.32 5.46
N THR A 36 3.86 9.55 4.60
CA THR A 36 4.50 8.64 3.63
C THR A 36 5.10 9.43 2.46
N GLY A 37 6.20 8.94 1.89
CA GLY A 37 6.84 9.57 0.73
C GLY A 37 7.84 10.68 1.05
N ASP A 38 8.08 11.00 2.32
CA ASP A 38 9.06 12.03 2.74
C ASP A 38 10.51 11.54 2.77
N SER A 39 10.80 10.37 2.23
CA SER A 39 12.15 9.76 2.32
C SER A 39 13.24 10.51 1.54
N GLY A 40 12.99 11.76 1.10
CA GLY A 40 14.01 12.69 0.57
C GLY A 40 14.80 12.20 -0.65
N ARG A 41 14.45 11.07 -1.24
CA ARG A 41 15.12 10.47 -2.40
C ARG A 41 14.11 10.15 -3.49
N THR A 42 14.31 10.72 -4.64
CA THR A 42 13.51 10.64 -5.87
C THR A 42 13.35 9.21 -6.43
N ARG A 43 14.14 8.24 -5.98
CA ARG A 43 14.03 6.82 -6.34
C ARG A 43 13.42 6.04 -5.19
N GLY A 44 12.13 5.76 -5.24
CA GLY A 44 11.41 4.96 -4.24
C GLY A 44 10.10 5.55 -3.75
N ALA A 45 9.82 6.82 -4.02
CA ALA A 45 8.60 7.51 -3.57
C ALA A 45 7.31 6.80 -4.03
N ALA A 46 7.32 6.15 -5.19
CA ALA A 46 6.18 5.38 -5.69
C ALA A 46 5.90 4.12 -4.87
N VAL A 47 6.93 3.52 -4.23
CA VAL A 47 6.77 2.31 -3.41
C VAL A 47 6.33 2.65 -1.99
N ASP A 48 6.61 3.87 -1.52
CA ASP A 48 6.17 4.35 -0.19
C ASP A 48 4.65 4.47 -0.07
N ARG A 49 3.97 4.63 -1.21
CA ARG A 49 2.51 4.76 -1.32
C ARG A 49 1.96 3.57 -2.09
N HIS A 50 1.32 2.66 -1.39
CA HIS A 50 0.86 1.40 -1.97
C HIS A 50 -0.42 0.90 -1.31
N PHE A 51 -1.20 0.11 -2.06
CA PHE A 51 -2.26 -0.73 -1.50
C PHE A 51 -1.66 -2.06 -1.09
N THR A 52 -1.51 -2.32 0.21
CA THR A 52 -1.06 -3.63 0.68
C THR A 52 -2.15 -4.66 0.42
N LEU A 53 -1.83 -5.71 -0.35
CA LEU A 53 -2.73 -6.82 -0.65
C LEU A 53 -2.62 -7.94 0.40
N ALA A 54 -1.39 -8.29 0.77
CA ALA A 54 -1.06 -9.31 1.75
C ALA A 54 0.25 -8.99 2.45
N PHE A 55 0.29 -9.13 3.76
CA PHE A 55 1.51 -8.99 4.55
C PHE A 55 2.02 -10.36 4.97
N TYR A 56 3.29 -10.66 4.68
CA TYR A 56 3.90 -11.96 4.93
C TYR A 56 4.79 -11.98 6.17
N GLY A 57 5.19 -10.80 6.66
CA GLY A 57 6.12 -10.69 7.78
C GLY A 57 7.55 -11.09 7.41
N GLU A 58 8.26 -11.66 8.36
CA GLU A 58 9.59 -12.18 8.10
C GLU A 58 9.50 -13.51 7.34
N VAL A 59 10.15 -13.56 6.19
CA VAL A 59 10.18 -14.68 5.25
C VAL A 59 11.63 -15.13 5.08
N ASP A 60 11.86 -16.44 5.21
CA ASP A 60 13.15 -17.03 4.90
C ASP A 60 13.52 -16.85 3.43
N ASP A 61 14.76 -16.52 3.16
CA ASP A 61 15.24 -16.22 1.80
C ASP A 61 15.02 -17.42 0.86
N GLY A 62 15.11 -18.65 1.36
CA GLY A 62 14.84 -19.87 0.61
C GLY A 62 13.38 -20.05 0.15
N LEU A 63 12.41 -19.37 0.80
CA LEU A 63 11.00 -19.41 0.44
C LEU A 63 10.59 -18.32 -0.56
N VAL A 64 11.44 -17.33 -0.79
CA VAL A 64 11.13 -16.21 -1.70
C VAL A 64 10.85 -16.65 -3.13
N PRO A 65 11.61 -17.58 -3.73
CA PRO A 65 11.32 -18.05 -5.08
C PRO A 65 9.94 -18.73 -5.18
N GLU A 66 9.57 -19.56 -4.22
CA GLU A 66 8.27 -20.23 -4.21
C GLU A 66 7.12 -19.24 -4.00
N LEU A 67 7.28 -18.26 -3.09
CA LEU A 67 6.31 -17.18 -2.89
C LEU A 67 6.12 -16.39 -4.18
N THR A 68 7.21 -16.02 -4.85
CA THR A 68 7.18 -15.26 -6.12
C THR A 68 6.43 -16.04 -7.20
N ALA A 69 6.77 -17.30 -7.41
CA ALA A 69 6.10 -18.15 -8.40
C ALA A 69 4.59 -18.31 -8.13
N ARG A 70 4.18 -18.37 -6.87
CA ARG A 70 2.76 -18.40 -6.50
C ARG A 70 2.06 -17.06 -6.72
N LEU A 71 2.73 -15.94 -6.49
CA LEU A 71 2.20 -14.61 -6.78
C LEU A 71 2.05 -14.38 -8.28
N GLU A 72 3.00 -14.83 -9.10
CA GLU A 72 2.90 -14.80 -10.56
C GLU A 72 1.67 -15.58 -11.06
N ARG A 73 1.46 -16.80 -10.55
CA ARG A 73 0.26 -17.59 -10.86
C ARG A 73 -1.04 -16.94 -10.36
N ALA A 74 -1.00 -16.25 -9.22
CA ALA A 74 -2.15 -15.52 -8.69
C ALA A 74 -2.48 -14.29 -9.56
N ALA A 75 -1.45 -13.56 -9.98
CA ALA A 75 -1.55 -12.40 -10.86
C ALA A 75 -2.05 -12.78 -12.25
N SER A 76 -1.48 -13.82 -12.89
CA SER A 76 -1.85 -14.27 -14.24
C SER A 76 -3.32 -14.71 -14.36
N ARG A 77 -3.98 -15.05 -13.26
CA ARG A 77 -5.42 -15.41 -13.22
C ARG A 77 -6.34 -14.21 -12.97
N THR A 78 -5.80 -13.01 -12.84
CA THR A 78 -6.55 -11.78 -12.60
C THR A 78 -6.33 -10.87 -13.79
N GLY A 79 -7.40 -10.49 -14.51
CA GLY A 79 -7.30 -9.52 -15.61
C GLY A 79 -6.92 -8.13 -15.08
N PRO A 80 -6.35 -7.25 -15.92
CA PRO A 80 -6.17 -5.84 -15.58
C PRO A 80 -7.50 -5.18 -15.25
N PHE A 81 -7.48 -4.19 -14.34
CA PHE A 81 -8.68 -3.50 -13.89
C PHE A 81 -8.39 -2.04 -13.53
N GLU A 82 -9.45 -1.21 -13.55
CA GLU A 82 -9.32 0.22 -13.29
C GLU A 82 -9.46 0.54 -11.80
N LEU A 83 -8.58 1.40 -11.30
CA LEU A 83 -8.66 2.02 -9.98
C LEU A 83 -8.49 3.53 -10.06
N ALA A 84 -8.99 4.23 -9.05
CA ALA A 84 -8.67 5.60 -8.69
C ALA A 84 -8.51 5.72 -7.18
N LEU A 85 -7.81 6.74 -6.70
CA LEU A 85 -7.87 7.13 -5.29
C LEU A 85 -9.14 7.97 -5.08
N ARG A 86 -9.83 7.76 -3.97
CA ARG A 86 -11.02 8.55 -3.62
C ARG A 86 -11.22 8.64 -2.13
N GLY A 87 -11.37 9.87 -1.65
CA GLY A 87 -11.67 10.12 -0.26
C GLY A 87 -10.60 9.58 0.68
N GLY A 88 -10.93 9.42 1.93
CA GLY A 88 -10.02 8.88 2.91
C GLY A 88 -10.71 8.46 4.19
N GLY A 89 -9.90 7.99 5.13
CA GLY A 89 -10.36 7.54 6.43
C GLY A 89 -9.22 7.43 7.43
N GLN A 90 -9.54 6.86 8.56
CA GLN A 90 -8.58 6.65 9.64
C GLN A 90 -8.75 5.29 10.30
N PHE A 91 -7.67 4.81 10.95
CA PHE A 91 -7.68 3.68 11.87
C PHE A 91 -7.11 4.08 13.22
N GLY A 92 -7.54 3.37 14.26
CA GLY A 92 -6.96 3.48 15.60
C GLY A 92 -7.08 4.88 16.20
N HIS A 93 -8.24 5.54 16.07
CA HIS A 93 -8.50 6.88 16.62
C HIS A 93 -7.48 7.92 16.13
N GLY A 94 -7.33 8.03 14.81
CA GLY A 94 -6.42 8.99 14.17
C GLY A 94 -4.94 8.58 14.17
N ARG A 95 -4.62 7.33 14.51
CA ARG A 95 -3.22 6.84 14.45
C ARG A 95 -2.76 6.55 13.02
N VAL A 96 -3.66 6.29 12.11
CA VAL A 96 -3.36 6.05 10.69
C VAL A 96 -4.37 6.82 9.85
N LEU A 97 -3.89 7.75 9.03
CA LEU A 97 -4.66 8.38 7.95
C LEU A 97 -4.39 7.64 6.65
N TRP A 98 -5.42 7.45 5.84
CA TRP A 98 -5.33 6.72 4.57
C TRP A 98 -6.23 7.31 3.50
N ALA A 99 -5.81 7.17 2.22
CA ALA A 99 -6.66 7.40 1.05
C ALA A 99 -7.41 6.12 0.68
N GLY A 100 -8.67 6.27 0.28
CA GLY A 100 -9.50 5.18 -0.20
C GLY A 100 -9.28 4.87 -1.68
N ALA A 101 -9.94 3.83 -2.16
CA ALA A 101 -9.96 3.44 -3.56
C ALA A 101 -11.38 3.51 -4.14
N ASP A 102 -11.46 3.76 -5.44
CA ASP A 102 -12.66 3.70 -6.29
C ASP A 102 -12.34 2.90 -7.57
N GLY A 103 -13.35 2.48 -8.31
CA GLY A 103 -13.20 1.63 -9.49
C GLY A 103 -13.55 0.18 -9.23
N ASP A 104 -12.81 -0.76 -9.81
CA ASP A 104 -13.10 -2.20 -9.67
C ASP A 104 -12.58 -2.77 -8.33
N LEU A 105 -13.25 -2.37 -7.25
CA LEU A 105 -12.94 -2.87 -5.91
C LEU A 105 -13.14 -4.38 -5.74
N PRO A 106 -14.10 -5.05 -6.41
CA PRO A 106 -14.19 -6.51 -6.43
C PRO A 106 -12.92 -7.17 -6.99
N ALA A 107 -12.38 -6.69 -8.11
CA ALA A 107 -11.13 -7.21 -8.68
C ALA A 107 -9.93 -7.00 -7.74
N LEU A 108 -9.81 -5.81 -7.13
CA LEU A 108 -8.77 -5.53 -6.14
C LEU A 108 -8.86 -6.48 -4.93
N ARG A 109 -10.07 -6.73 -4.42
CA ARG A 109 -10.31 -7.67 -3.33
C ARG A 109 -9.92 -9.08 -3.71
N LEU A 110 -10.33 -9.54 -4.90
CA LEU A 110 -9.98 -10.86 -5.41
C LEU A 110 -8.46 -11.03 -5.54
N LEU A 111 -7.76 -10.01 -6.02
CA LEU A 111 -6.30 -10.01 -6.12
C LEU A 111 -5.66 -10.12 -4.72
N ALA A 112 -6.19 -9.40 -3.72
CA ALA A 112 -5.72 -9.49 -2.34
C ALA A 112 -5.94 -10.89 -1.74
N GLU A 113 -7.11 -11.50 -1.96
CA GLU A 113 -7.41 -12.86 -1.51
C GLU A 113 -6.47 -13.90 -2.14
N ARG A 114 -6.17 -13.74 -3.43
CA ARG A 114 -5.21 -14.58 -4.17
C ARG A 114 -3.78 -14.41 -3.65
N ALA A 115 -3.36 -13.17 -3.36
CA ALA A 115 -2.05 -12.89 -2.78
C ALA A 115 -1.91 -13.51 -1.37
N GLN A 116 -2.96 -13.41 -0.53
CA GLN A 116 -2.99 -14.07 0.78
C GLN A 116 -2.93 -15.60 0.66
N ALA A 117 -3.68 -16.18 -0.29
CA ALA A 117 -3.65 -17.61 -0.54
C ALA A 117 -2.27 -18.08 -1.06
N ALA A 118 -1.60 -17.27 -1.89
CA ALA A 118 -0.23 -17.53 -2.33
C ALA A 118 0.74 -17.64 -1.16
N GLY A 119 0.68 -16.68 -0.21
CA GLY A 119 1.49 -16.72 1.01
C GLY A 119 1.24 -17.94 1.87
N ARG A 120 -0.05 -18.28 2.12
CA ARG A 120 -0.38 -19.51 2.88
C ARG A 120 0.17 -20.78 2.21
N LYS A 121 0.03 -20.90 0.89
CA LYS A 121 0.53 -22.05 0.13
C LYS A 121 2.05 -22.11 0.04
N ALA A 122 2.74 -20.98 0.15
CA ALA A 122 4.20 -20.90 0.25
C ALA A 122 4.71 -21.14 1.68
N GLY A 123 3.81 -21.31 2.67
CA GLY A 123 4.18 -21.52 4.07
C GLY A 123 4.67 -20.28 4.80
N VAL A 124 4.49 -19.07 4.21
CA VAL A 124 5.03 -17.82 4.77
C VAL A 124 3.99 -16.96 5.50
N ALA A 125 2.69 -17.15 5.26
CA ALA A 125 1.63 -16.39 5.91
C ALA A 125 1.02 -17.19 7.06
N ARG A 126 1.13 -16.68 8.28
CA ARG A 126 0.35 -17.15 9.44
C ARG A 126 -0.94 -16.35 9.49
N GLY A 127 -2.04 -17.04 9.22
CA GLY A 127 -3.33 -16.45 8.93
C GLY A 127 -3.92 -15.54 9.99
N GLU A 128 -3.88 -14.24 9.78
CA GLU A 128 -4.91 -13.36 10.28
C GLU A 128 -5.97 -13.17 9.19
N HIS A 129 -7.15 -13.75 9.39
CA HIS A 129 -8.31 -13.57 8.52
C HIS A 129 -8.98 -12.21 8.81
N ARG A 130 -8.29 -11.11 8.55
CA ARG A 130 -8.94 -9.80 8.55
C ARG A 130 -9.56 -9.54 7.19
N ARG A 131 -10.81 -9.06 7.20
CA ARG A 131 -11.47 -8.62 5.98
C ARG A 131 -10.62 -7.55 5.30
N TYR A 132 -10.23 -7.79 4.05
CA TYR A 132 -9.45 -6.84 3.28
C TYR A 132 -10.18 -5.49 3.17
N LYS A 133 -9.51 -4.41 3.46
CA LYS A 133 -9.97 -3.04 3.26
C LYS A 133 -8.98 -2.32 2.37
N ALA A 134 -9.42 -1.92 1.19
CA ALA A 134 -8.59 -1.15 0.26
C ALA A 134 -8.26 0.21 0.88
N HIS A 135 -7.00 0.45 1.16
CA HIS A 135 -6.49 1.71 1.69
C HIS A 135 -5.03 1.90 1.35
N LEU A 136 -4.65 3.14 1.16
CA LEU A 136 -3.27 3.59 0.94
C LEU A 136 -2.91 4.52 2.09
N THR A 137 -1.93 4.12 2.91
CA THR A 137 -1.52 4.92 4.08
C THR A 137 -0.91 6.24 3.66
N LEU A 138 -1.41 7.35 4.22
CA LEU A 138 -0.89 8.71 4.01
C LEU A 138 0.04 9.13 5.13
N ALA A 139 -0.34 8.86 6.38
CA ALA A 139 0.43 9.26 7.55
C ALA A 139 0.14 8.37 8.76
N ARG A 140 1.03 8.40 9.72
CA ARG A 140 0.90 7.69 11.01
C ARG A 140 1.21 8.64 12.16
N SER A 141 0.44 8.54 13.26
CA SER A 141 0.69 9.20 14.53
C SER A 141 1.02 8.17 15.61
N GLY A 142 1.90 8.51 16.53
CA GLY A 142 2.20 7.68 17.70
C GLY A 142 1.09 7.71 18.75
N THR A 143 0.42 8.84 18.90
CA THR A 143 -0.57 9.09 19.98
C THR A 143 -2.01 9.10 19.48
N GLY A 144 -2.22 9.21 18.15
CA GLY A 144 -3.51 9.56 17.57
C GLY A 144 -3.73 11.08 17.53
N LEU A 145 -4.74 11.50 16.79
CA LEU A 145 -5.13 12.92 16.67
C LEU A 145 -6.62 13.01 16.30
N ASP A 146 -7.19 14.22 16.39
CA ASP A 146 -8.49 14.49 15.79
C ASP A 146 -8.37 14.40 14.25
N ALA A 147 -8.89 13.33 13.69
CA ALA A 147 -8.83 13.09 12.24
C ALA A 147 -9.90 13.86 11.45
N GLN A 148 -10.89 14.50 12.11
CA GLN A 148 -12.04 15.11 11.42
C GLN A 148 -11.65 16.19 10.40
N PRO A 149 -10.69 17.11 10.66
CA PRO A 149 -10.26 18.07 9.67
C PRO A 149 -9.72 17.40 8.38
N TYR A 150 -8.93 16.33 8.54
CA TYR A 150 -8.34 15.57 7.45
C TYR A 150 -9.39 14.80 6.65
N LEU A 151 -10.36 14.20 7.32
CA LEU A 151 -11.45 13.47 6.66
C LEU A 151 -12.34 14.41 5.84
N ARG A 152 -12.62 15.60 6.34
CA ARG A 152 -13.35 16.63 5.59
C ARG A 152 -12.58 17.09 4.35
N ALA A 153 -11.27 17.32 4.47
CA ALA A 153 -10.44 17.71 3.34
C ALA A 153 -10.39 16.59 2.28
N LEU A 154 -10.17 15.35 2.71
CA LEU A 154 -10.13 14.20 1.82
C LEU A 154 -11.47 13.84 1.17
N ALA A 155 -12.60 14.27 1.72
CA ALA A 155 -13.92 13.89 1.23
C ALA A 155 -14.16 14.24 -0.26
N GLY A 156 -13.55 15.34 -0.73
CA GLY A 156 -13.60 15.77 -2.13
C GLY A 156 -12.46 15.25 -3.01
N PHE A 157 -11.46 14.61 -2.42
CA PHE A 157 -10.30 14.15 -3.18
C PHE A 157 -10.64 12.97 -4.09
N ARG A 158 -10.21 13.08 -5.35
CA ARG A 158 -10.24 12.00 -6.33
C ARG A 158 -9.07 12.17 -7.30
N SER A 159 -8.29 11.10 -7.50
CA SER A 159 -7.27 11.06 -8.55
C SER A 159 -7.88 10.70 -9.90
N ARG A 160 -7.07 10.83 -10.96
CA ARG A 160 -7.35 10.14 -12.22
C ARG A 160 -7.43 8.63 -12.02
N SER A 161 -8.15 7.94 -12.90
CA SER A 161 -8.14 6.48 -12.98
C SER A 161 -6.83 6.00 -13.62
N TRP A 162 -6.41 4.79 -13.24
CA TRP A 162 -5.33 4.07 -13.91
C TRP A 162 -5.65 2.59 -14.01
N THR A 163 -5.07 1.93 -14.99
CA THR A 163 -5.16 0.47 -15.12
C THR A 163 -4.14 -0.19 -14.19
N VAL A 164 -4.61 -1.05 -13.29
CA VAL A 164 -3.75 -1.96 -12.53
C VAL A 164 -3.42 -3.13 -13.45
N ASP A 165 -2.16 -3.26 -13.81
CA ASP A 165 -1.62 -4.28 -14.72
C ASP A 165 -0.68 -5.27 -14.04
N GLY A 166 -0.45 -5.10 -12.73
CA GLY A 166 0.43 -5.97 -11.97
C GLY A 166 0.34 -5.78 -10.46
N LEU A 167 0.89 -6.74 -9.74
CA LEU A 167 1.22 -6.61 -8.33
C LEU A 167 2.74 -6.68 -8.14
N ALA A 168 3.22 -6.09 -7.06
CA ALA A 168 4.62 -6.12 -6.66
C ALA A 168 4.80 -6.93 -5.37
N LEU A 169 5.86 -7.74 -5.31
CA LEU A 169 6.40 -8.24 -4.05
C LEU A 169 7.42 -7.23 -3.55
N VAL A 170 7.21 -6.70 -2.36
CA VAL A 170 7.98 -5.59 -1.80
C VAL A 170 8.65 -6.02 -0.51
N ARG A 171 9.93 -5.70 -0.38
CA ARG A 171 10.71 -5.82 0.85
C ARG A 171 10.64 -4.52 1.65
N SER A 172 10.38 -4.66 2.94
CA SER A 172 10.45 -3.56 3.91
C SER A 172 11.75 -3.68 4.70
N HIS A 173 12.63 -2.72 4.54
CA HIS A 173 13.82 -2.57 5.37
C HIS A 173 13.46 -1.72 6.58
N LEU A 174 13.32 -2.36 7.73
CA LEU A 174 13.08 -1.63 8.98
C LEU A 174 14.34 -0.83 9.38
N PRO A 175 14.17 0.32 10.03
CA PRO A 175 15.29 1.06 10.58
C PRO A 175 16.07 0.19 11.57
N GLY A 176 17.37 0.06 11.38
CA GLY A 176 18.25 -0.70 12.26
C GLY A 176 19.06 0.16 13.24
N SER A 177 19.02 1.49 13.08
CA SER A 177 19.90 2.41 13.80
C SER A 177 19.39 2.78 15.20
N GLY A 178 18.12 2.48 15.54
CA GLY A 178 17.48 2.97 16.77
C GLY A 178 17.24 4.48 16.81
N VAL A 179 17.50 5.19 15.72
CA VAL A 179 17.27 6.65 15.64
C VAL A 179 15.77 6.93 15.61
N PRO A 180 15.23 7.71 16.55
CA PRO A 180 13.83 8.10 16.53
C PRO A 180 13.47 8.82 15.22
N GLY A 181 12.38 8.39 14.56
CA GLY A 181 11.90 9.02 13.33
C GLY A 181 12.45 8.42 12.03
N GLU A 182 13.41 7.51 12.09
CA GLU A 182 13.84 6.77 10.90
C GLU A 182 12.68 5.93 10.33
N ARG A 183 12.58 5.89 8.98
CA ARG A 183 11.46 5.27 8.26
C ARG A 183 11.86 3.98 7.61
N PRO A 184 10.94 3.02 7.45
CA PRO A 184 11.18 1.86 6.60
C PRO A 184 11.51 2.32 5.17
N ARG A 185 12.46 1.66 4.54
CA ARG A 185 12.71 1.76 3.10
C ARG A 185 12.09 0.57 2.42
N TYR A 186 11.53 0.81 1.23
CA TYR A 186 10.87 -0.23 0.45
C TYR A 186 11.63 -0.50 -0.84
N GLU A 187 11.70 -1.78 -1.20
CA GLU A 187 12.37 -2.27 -2.40
C GLU A 187 11.47 -3.27 -3.11
N VAL A 188 11.26 -3.09 -4.42
CA VAL A 188 10.53 -4.07 -5.23
C VAL A 188 11.44 -5.26 -5.49
N VAL A 189 11.06 -6.42 -4.97
CA VAL A 189 11.76 -7.70 -5.15
C VAL A 189 11.34 -8.36 -6.46
N ALA A 190 10.04 -8.34 -6.77
CA ALA A 190 9.48 -8.90 -8.00
C ALA A 190 8.25 -8.12 -8.45
N ARG A 191 7.99 -8.10 -9.76
CA ARG A 191 6.75 -7.62 -10.38
C ARG A 191 6.06 -8.79 -11.06
N CYS A 192 4.79 -8.98 -10.75
CA CYS A 192 3.96 -10.05 -11.27
C CYS A 192 2.86 -9.44 -12.14
N PRO A 193 2.98 -9.49 -13.48
CA PRO A 193 1.97 -8.96 -14.39
C PRO A 193 0.63 -9.66 -14.20
N LEU A 194 -0.48 -8.91 -14.31
CA LEU A 194 -1.81 -9.49 -14.39
C LEU A 194 -1.98 -10.19 -15.74
N GLY A 195 -2.87 -11.18 -15.78
CA GLY A 195 -3.19 -11.88 -17.01
C GLY A 195 -3.83 -10.98 -18.05
N ALA A 196 -3.76 -11.34 -19.34
CA ALA A 196 -4.51 -10.66 -20.38
C ALA A 196 -6.01 -10.67 -20.03
N ALA A 197 -6.69 -9.54 -20.30
CA ALA A 197 -8.16 -9.53 -20.25
C ALA A 197 -8.66 -10.56 -21.27
N GLY A 198 -9.40 -11.57 -20.80
CA GLY A 198 -10.01 -12.58 -21.65
C GLY A 198 -11.18 -11.99 -22.47
#